data_a605a4fb8835692d955cd9d90a370d6d
#
_entry.id   a605a4fb8835692d955cd9d90a370d6d
#
_cell.length_a   1.000
_cell.length_b   1.000
_cell.length_c   1.000
_cell.angle_alpha   90.00
_cell.angle_beta   90.00
_cell.angle_gamma   90.00
#
_symmetry.space_group_name_H-M   'P 1'
#
loop_
_entity.id
_entity.type
_entity.pdbx_description
1 polymer ?
#
loop_
_entity_poly.entity_id
_entity_poly.type
_entity_poly.pdbx_seq_one_letter_code
_entity_poly.pdbx_strand_id
1 'polypeptide(L)'
;MVTFTPLQGMSEVVKGFLEPETPESAEFKTFIQAGWKDVPHLDPVERRALMATTPPYQIAARTEGEPSLGSGAIYPIAEREILTPTAEIPATWPRVYALDVGWNRTAVIWGAKDPGTGRLVLYDEHYRGQGEPASHAEAIKARGAWMHGVIDPASAGSSQIDGRALIDIYGRLGLHLEPAANAVESGLTETWNLLVSGRLVVQEHLSNWRSEFRKYHRDEQGKIVKTADHLMDATRYLVMSGRSTMKTAPRLQERSAPARAGGTTDWMSA
;
A
#
# COMPACT_ATOMS: atom_id res chain seq x y z
N MET A 1 32.69 -10.59 -8.53
CA MET A 1 31.44 -10.79 -9.29
C MET A 1 30.68 -11.94 -8.64
N VAL A 2 29.39 -11.75 -8.35
CA VAL A 2 28.49 -12.79 -7.82
C VAL A 2 27.37 -12.96 -8.84
N THR A 3 27.07 -14.22 -9.23
CA THR A 3 25.97 -14.54 -10.13
C THR A 3 25.07 -15.57 -9.46
N PHE A 4 23.75 -15.36 -9.50
CA PHE A 4 22.77 -16.28 -8.91
C PHE A 4 21.38 -16.04 -9.50
N THR A 5 20.51 -17.04 -9.39
CA THR A 5 19.08 -16.86 -9.62
C THR A 5 18.41 -16.56 -8.26
N PRO A 6 17.71 -15.45 -8.08
CA PRO A 6 17.21 -15.01 -6.78
C PRO A 6 15.93 -15.75 -6.35
N LEU A 7 16.01 -17.07 -6.20
CA LEU A 7 14.88 -17.96 -5.87
C LEU A 7 14.43 -17.86 -4.40
N GLN A 8 15.29 -17.33 -3.54
CA GLN A 8 15.01 -17.19 -2.10
C GLN A 8 14.55 -15.75 -1.74
N GLY A 9 14.12 -14.99 -2.72
CA GLY A 9 13.60 -13.65 -2.52
C GLY A 9 14.68 -12.61 -2.23
N MET A 10 14.33 -11.64 -1.42
CA MET A 10 15.17 -10.51 -1.02
C MET A 10 16.18 -10.93 0.07
N SER A 11 17.07 -11.88 -0.25
CA SER A 11 18.20 -12.20 0.64
C SER A 11 19.08 -10.97 0.90
N GLU A 12 19.88 -10.98 1.98
CA GLU A 12 20.78 -9.85 2.31
C GLU A 12 21.71 -9.49 1.15
N VAL A 13 22.12 -10.48 0.35
CA VAL A 13 22.93 -10.25 -0.85
C VAL A 13 22.13 -9.51 -1.92
N VAL A 14 20.92 -9.98 -2.25
CA VAL A 14 20.03 -9.33 -3.23
C VAL A 14 19.72 -7.90 -2.80
N LYS A 15 19.35 -7.73 -1.54
CA LYS A 15 19.03 -6.44 -0.93
C LYS A 15 20.21 -5.46 -1.00
N GLY A 16 21.41 -5.92 -0.65
CA GLY A 16 22.61 -5.09 -0.68
C GLY A 16 22.98 -4.57 -2.08
N PHE A 17 22.50 -5.22 -3.16
CA PHE A 17 22.68 -4.74 -4.54
C PHE A 17 21.52 -3.91 -5.07
N LEU A 18 20.29 -4.25 -4.72
CA LEU A 18 19.08 -3.57 -5.21
C LEU A 18 18.70 -2.32 -4.39
N GLU A 19 18.99 -2.35 -3.09
CA GLU A 19 18.67 -1.29 -2.14
C GLU A 19 19.95 -0.95 -1.34
N PRO A 20 20.98 -0.32 -1.94
CA PRO A 20 22.21 0.01 -1.22
C PRO A 20 21.90 0.99 -0.07
N GLU A 21 22.44 0.70 1.11
CA GLU A 21 22.14 1.45 2.34
C GLU A 21 22.67 2.89 2.34
N THR A 22 23.71 3.16 1.56
CA THR A 22 24.31 4.50 1.46
C THR A 22 24.63 4.84 0.00
N PRO A 23 24.66 6.15 -0.36
CA PRO A 23 25.08 6.59 -1.69
C PRO A 23 26.47 6.09 -2.07
N GLU A 24 27.40 6.04 -1.11
CA GLU A 24 28.76 5.53 -1.34
C GLU A 24 28.77 4.04 -1.64
N SER A 25 27.90 3.25 -0.99
CA SER A 25 27.77 1.82 -1.30
C SER A 25 27.16 1.56 -2.68
N ALA A 26 26.36 2.48 -3.20
CA ALA A 26 25.78 2.40 -4.53
C ALA A 26 26.84 2.62 -5.64
N GLU A 27 27.84 3.47 -5.38
CA GLU A 27 28.91 3.78 -6.37
C GLU A 27 29.77 2.55 -6.70
N PHE A 28 29.94 1.63 -5.74
CA PHE A 28 30.77 0.43 -5.92
C PHE A 28 30.00 -0.83 -6.30
N LYS A 29 28.67 -0.74 -6.47
CA LYS A 29 27.81 -1.89 -6.77
C LYS A 29 27.12 -1.72 -8.10
N THR A 30 27.41 -2.59 -9.05
CA THR A 30 26.72 -2.65 -10.33
C THR A 30 25.85 -3.91 -10.36
N PHE A 31 24.60 -3.75 -10.72
CA PHE A 31 23.62 -4.81 -10.86
C PHE A 31 23.25 -5.00 -12.33
N ILE A 32 23.37 -6.23 -12.81
CA ILE A 32 22.94 -6.62 -14.16
C ILE A 32 21.90 -7.72 -14.02
N GLN A 33 20.70 -7.47 -14.46
CA GLN A 33 19.60 -8.42 -14.50
C GLN A 33 19.50 -9.01 -15.92
N ALA A 34 19.49 -10.34 -15.99
CA ALA A 34 19.31 -11.07 -17.24
C ALA A 34 18.14 -12.05 -17.12
N GLY A 35 17.33 -12.12 -18.14
CA GLY A 35 16.23 -13.08 -18.24
C GLY A 35 16.40 -14.05 -19.41
N TRP A 36 15.45 -14.95 -19.60
CA TRP A 36 15.48 -15.90 -20.71
C TRP A 36 15.45 -15.24 -22.10
N LYS A 37 14.94 -14.04 -22.22
CA LYS A 37 14.98 -13.22 -23.46
C LYS A 37 16.42 -12.88 -23.87
N ASP A 38 17.32 -12.80 -22.89
CA ASP A 38 18.72 -12.45 -23.08
C ASP A 38 19.60 -13.70 -23.35
N VAL A 39 18.98 -14.90 -23.36
CA VAL A 39 19.63 -16.21 -23.57
C VAL A 39 19.04 -16.87 -24.82
N PRO A 40 19.48 -16.47 -26.04
CA PRO A 40 18.87 -16.91 -27.30
C PRO A 40 19.06 -18.40 -27.60
N HIS A 41 20.03 -19.03 -26.99
CA HIS A 41 20.32 -20.46 -27.18
C HIS A 41 19.49 -21.41 -26.30
N LEU A 42 18.67 -20.88 -25.40
CA LEU A 42 17.78 -21.71 -24.57
C LEU A 42 16.60 -22.22 -25.41
N ASP A 43 16.54 -23.54 -25.63
CA ASP A 43 15.52 -24.19 -26.46
C ASP A 43 14.10 -23.93 -25.92
N PRO A 44 13.12 -23.65 -26.80
CA PRO A 44 11.69 -23.52 -26.40
C PRO A 44 11.11 -24.77 -25.72
N VAL A 45 11.61 -25.96 -26.00
CA VAL A 45 11.18 -27.19 -25.34
C VAL A 45 11.68 -27.23 -23.91
N GLU A 46 12.97 -26.90 -23.71
CA GLU A 46 13.56 -26.78 -22.36
C GLU A 46 12.90 -25.71 -21.53
N ARG A 47 12.58 -24.55 -22.12
CA ARG A 47 11.82 -23.49 -21.45
C ARG A 47 10.48 -24.00 -20.92
N ARG A 48 9.73 -24.75 -21.73
CA ARG A 48 8.44 -25.30 -21.32
C ARG A 48 8.60 -26.35 -20.21
N ALA A 49 9.60 -27.21 -20.30
CA ALA A 49 9.87 -28.21 -19.27
C ALA A 49 10.25 -27.56 -17.93
N LEU A 50 11.09 -26.55 -17.96
CA LEU A 50 11.46 -25.76 -16.77
C LEU A 50 10.26 -25.05 -16.16
N MET A 51 9.40 -24.45 -17.00
CA MET A 51 8.16 -23.79 -16.55
C MET A 51 7.21 -24.77 -15.87
N ALA A 52 7.03 -25.96 -16.44
CA ALA A 52 6.12 -26.97 -15.91
C ALA A 52 6.52 -27.50 -14.52
N THR A 53 7.82 -27.45 -14.20
CA THR A 53 8.39 -27.91 -12.92
C THR A 53 8.68 -26.76 -11.93
N THR A 54 8.53 -25.52 -12.38
CA THR A 54 8.81 -24.34 -11.54
C THR A 54 7.54 -23.90 -10.81
N PRO A 55 7.59 -23.77 -9.47
CA PRO A 55 6.46 -23.19 -8.72
C PRO A 55 6.08 -21.81 -9.25
N PRO A 56 4.79 -21.46 -9.32
CA PRO A 56 4.30 -20.20 -9.91
C PRO A 56 5.02 -18.96 -9.36
N TYR A 57 5.26 -18.88 -8.07
CA TYR A 57 5.95 -17.75 -7.42
C TYR A 57 7.44 -17.62 -7.77
N GLN A 58 8.06 -18.67 -8.35
CA GLN A 58 9.46 -18.65 -8.79
C GLN A 58 9.62 -18.38 -10.29
N ILE A 59 8.53 -18.36 -11.05
CA ILE A 59 8.60 -18.21 -12.51
C ILE A 59 9.32 -16.91 -12.88
N ALA A 60 8.94 -15.77 -12.31
CA ALA A 60 9.56 -14.49 -12.60
C ALA A 60 11.06 -14.46 -12.25
N ALA A 61 11.45 -15.10 -11.14
CA ALA A 61 12.87 -15.19 -10.76
C ALA A 61 13.69 -15.99 -11.77
N ARG A 62 13.11 -17.06 -12.33
CA ARG A 62 13.78 -17.90 -13.33
C ARG A 62 13.78 -17.31 -14.72
N THR A 63 12.66 -16.68 -15.13
CA THR A 63 12.48 -16.19 -16.49
C THR A 63 13.03 -14.77 -16.69
N GLU A 64 12.99 -13.93 -15.67
CA GLU A 64 13.30 -12.51 -15.76
C GLU A 64 14.39 -12.06 -14.78
N GLY A 65 14.86 -12.97 -13.91
CA GLY A 65 15.83 -12.64 -12.88
C GLY A 65 15.28 -11.73 -11.77
N GLU A 66 13.95 -11.58 -11.69
CA GLU A 66 13.31 -10.86 -10.60
C GLU A 66 13.41 -11.65 -9.31
N PRO A 67 13.77 -11.04 -8.15
CA PRO A 67 13.81 -11.76 -6.89
C PRO A 67 12.47 -12.43 -6.60
N SER A 68 12.47 -13.77 -6.46
CA SER A 68 11.25 -14.46 -6.09
C SER A 68 10.86 -14.09 -4.66
N LEU A 69 9.59 -14.28 -4.35
CA LEU A 69 9.05 -14.00 -3.02
C LEU A 69 9.45 -15.08 -1.97
N GLY A 70 10.46 -15.88 -2.22
CA GLY A 70 10.95 -16.90 -1.30
C GLY A 70 9.90 -17.95 -0.88
N SER A 71 10.34 -19.06 -0.30
CA SER A 71 9.44 -20.12 0.17
C SER A 71 8.53 -19.73 1.34
N GLY A 72 8.80 -18.61 1.99
CA GLY A 72 8.03 -18.10 3.13
C GLY A 72 7.15 -16.87 2.83
N ALA A 73 7.08 -16.41 1.55
CA ALA A 73 6.30 -15.23 1.20
C ALA A 73 4.83 -15.40 1.59
N ILE A 74 4.25 -14.38 2.23
CA ILE A 74 2.84 -14.39 2.64
C ILE A 74 1.94 -14.26 1.43
N TYR A 75 2.32 -13.43 0.46
CA TYR A 75 1.59 -13.24 -0.79
C TYR A 75 2.45 -13.70 -1.98
N PRO A 76 2.44 -15.01 -2.32
CA PRO A 76 3.28 -15.55 -3.39
C PRO A 76 2.72 -15.26 -4.79
N ILE A 77 2.62 -13.99 -5.15
CA ILE A 77 2.21 -13.48 -6.45
C ILE A 77 3.28 -12.51 -6.99
N ALA A 78 3.53 -12.53 -8.28
CA ALA A 78 4.48 -11.62 -8.88
C ALA A 78 3.96 -10.16 -8.77
N GLU A 79 4.81 -9.25 -8.36
CA GLU A 79 4.47 -7.84 -8.15
C GLU A 79 3.79 -7.21 -9.37
N ARG A 80 4.27 -7.51 -10.59
CA ARG A 80 3.70 -7.03 -11.85
C ARG A 80 2.23 -7.42 -12.09
N GLU A 81 1.75 -8.49 -11.46
CA GLU A 81 0.37 -8.97 -11.63
C GLU A 81 -0.62 -8.15 -10.80
N ILE A 82 -0.13 -7.44 -9.79
CA ILE A 82 -0.93 -6.64 -8.87
C ILE A 82 -0.72 -5.13 -9.07
N LEU A 83 0.26 -4.74 -9.85
CA LEU A 83 0.52 -3.32 -10.12
C LEU A 83 -0.40 -2.77 -11.21
N THR A 84 -0.70 -1.49 -11.09
CA THR A 84 -1.42 -0.69 -12.10
C THR A 84 -0.69 0.63 -12.30
N PRO A 85 -0.72 1.21 -13.52
CA PRO A 85 -0.15 2.52 -13.76
C PRO A 85 -0.67 3.56 -12.78
N THR A 86 0.18 4.52 -12.46
CA THR A 86 -0.20 5.67 -11.64
C THR A 86 -1.25 6.50 -12.37
N ALA A 87 -2.40 6.68 -11.74
CA ALA A 87 -3.50 7.46 -12.29
C ALA A 87 -4.20 8.24 -11.16
N GLU A 88 -4.76 9.38 -11.52
CA GLU A 88 -5.59 10.15 -10.60
C GLU A 88 -6.88 9.38 -10.26
N ILE A 89 -7.22 9.35 -8.98
CA ILE A 89 -8.46 8.71 -8.51
C ILE A 89 -9.63 9.68 -8.69
N PRO A 90 -10.67 9.31 -9.44
CA PRO A 90 -11.84 10.17 -9.63
C PRO A 90 -12.45 10.60 -8.30
N ALA A 91 -12.87 11.85 -8.19
CA ALA A 91 -13.44 12.43 -6.98
C ALA A 91 -14.73 11.70 -6.52
N THR A 92 -15.41 11.04 -7.45
CA THR A 92 -16.64 10.27 -7.19
C THR A 92 -16.39 8.90 -6.58
N TRP A 93 -15.14 8.43 -6.57
CA TRP A 93 -14.85 7.13 -5.99
C TRP A 93 -14.84 7.19 -4.46
N PRO A 94 -15.51 6.25 -3.78
CA PRO A 94 -15.39 6.12 -2.33
C PRO A 94 -13.97 5.81 -1.92
N ARG A 95 -13.49 6.49 -0.87
CA ARG A 95 -12.11 6.38 -0.37
C ARG A 95 -12.09 6.10 1.12
N VAL A 96 -10.99 5.53 1.56
CA VAL A 96 -10.69 5.23 2.96
C VAL A 96 -9.18 5.23 3.13
N TYR A 97 -8.71 5.41 4.35
CA TYR A 97 -7.31 5.13 4.70
C TYR A 97 -7.22 4.16 5.87
N ALA A 98 -6.07 3.51 5.99
CA ALA A 98 -5.76 2.67 7.14
C ALA A 98 -4.41 3.06 7.71
N LEU A 99 -4.33 3.07 9.04
CA LEU A 99 -3.21 3.59 9.81
C LEU A 99 -2.64 2.47 10.70
N ASP A 100 -1.37 2.14 10.47
CA ASP A 100 -0.55 1.36 11.40
C ASP A 100 0.41 2.29 12.13
N VAL A 101 0.34 2.29 13.46
CA VAL A 101 0.99 3.32 14.28
C VAL A 101 2.11 2.75 15.11
N GLY A 102 3.29 3.31 14.96
CA GLY A 102 4.44 3.01 15.78
C GLY A 102 5.42 4.17 15.85
N TRP A 103 6.17 4.29 16.94
CA TRP A 103 7.18 5.32 17.08
C TRP A 103 8.26 5.24 16.00
N ASN A 104 8.79 4.04 15.77
CA ASN A 104 9.82 3.83 14.75
C ASN A 104 9.27 3.99 13.34
N ARG A 105 7.98 3.71 13.15
CA ARG A 105 7.32 3.83 11.86
C ARG A 105 5.81 4.00 12.05
N THR A 106 5.25 5.05 11.48
CA THR A 106 3.83 5.21 11.24
C THR A 106 3.59 5.08 9.74
N ALA A 107 2.71 4.16 9.37
CA ALA A 107 2.37 3.87 8.00
C ALA A 107 0.88 4.13 7.74
N VAL A 108 0.56 4.81 6.66
CA VAL A 108 -0.82 5.03 6.20
C VAL A 108 -0.92 4.60 4.75
N ILE A 109 -1.94 3.85 4.44
CA ILE A 109 -2.29 3.46 3.07
C ILE A 109 -3.67 3.97 2.70
N TRP A 110 -3.82 4.56 1.53
CA TRP A 110 -5.12 5.01 1.01
C TRP A 110 -5.63 4.06 -0.04
N GLY A 111 -6.90 3.73 0.06
CA GLY A 111 -7.63 2.91 -0.91
C GLY A 111 -8.86 3.61 -1.44
N ALA A 112 -9.13 3.40 -2.72
CA ALA A 112 -10.33 3.84 -3.41
C ALA A 112 -11.03 2.67 -4.08
N LYS A 113 -12.36 2.68 -4.10
CA LYS A 113 -13.15 1.64 -4.76
C LYS A 113 -13.70 2.17 -6.08
N ASP A 114 -13.36 1.50 -7.17
CA ASP A 114 -13.99 1.73 -8.47
C ASP A 114 -15.46 1.27 -8.43
N PRO A 115 -16.43 2.16 -8.56
CA PRO A 115 -17.84 1.78 -8.52
C PRO A 115 -18.28 0.90 -9.69
N GLY A 116 -17.58 1.01 -10.83
CA GLY A 116 -17.91 0.25 -12.05
C GLY A 116 -17.49 -1.21 -11.98
N THR A 117 -16.28 -1.47 -11.47
CA THR A 117 -15.71 -2.82 -11.41
C THR A 117 -15.74 -3.43 -10.01
N GLY A 118 -15.96 -2.62 -8.98
CA GLY A 118 -15.83 -3.02 -7.58
C GLY A 118 -14.38 -3.22 -7.11
N ARG A 119 -13.40 -2.93 -7.98
CA ARG A 119 -11.98 -3.06 -7.70
C ARG A 119 -11.52 -2.06 -6.64
N LEU A 120 -10.70 -2.52 -5.71
CA LEU A 120 -10.02 -1.70 -4.73
C LEU A 120 -8.64 -1.31 -5.27
N VAL A 121 -8.33 -0.03 -5.29
CA VAL A 121 -7.06 0.53 -5.77
C VAL A 121 -6.35 1.19 -4.60
N LEU A 122 -5.15 0.70 -4.23
CA LEU A 122 -4.27 1.43 -3.34
C LEU A 122 -3.54 2.51 -4.14
N TYR A 123 -3.67 3.78 -3.72
CA TYR A 123 -3.28 4.90 -4.58
C TYR A 123 -2.37 5.94 -3.92
N ASP A 124 -2.18 5.92 -2.60
CA ASP A 124 -1.27 6.82 -1.90
C ASP A 124 -0.77 6.17 -0.61
N GLU A 125 0.41 6.57 -0.16
CA GLU A 125 1.03 6.09 1.07
C GLU A 125 1.68 7.23 1.85
N HIS A 126 1.70 7.11 3.18
CA HIS A 126 2.52 7.92 4.07
C HIS A 126 3.35 6.97 4.92
N TYR A 127 4.67 7.16 4.95
CA TYR A 127 5.59 6.24 5.58
C TYR A 127 6.70 7.00 6.29
N ARG A 128 6.51 7.26 7.60
CA ARG A 128 7.41 8.11 8.36
C ARG A 128 7.62 7.58 9.77
N GLY A 129 8.86 7.58 10.25
CA GLY A 129 9.21 7.30 11.64
C GLY A 129 9.46 8.56 12.45
N GLN A 130 9.51 8.41 13.77
CA GLN A 130 9.89 9.44 14.75
C GLN A 130 9.10 10.75 14.58
N GLY A 131 7.83 10.64 14.26
CA GLY A 131 6.92 11.77 14.08
C GLY A 131 5.89 11.86 15.19
N GLU A 132 5.58 13.09 15.58
CA GLU A 132 4.47 13.37 16.49
C GLU A 132 3.13 13.07 15.82
N PRO A 133 2.11 12.61 16.58
CA PRO A 133 0.77 12.33 16.02
C PRO A 133 0.19 13.50 15.22
N ALA A 134 0.47 14.74 15.61
CA ALA A 134 0.02 15.93 14.90
C ALA A 134 0.57 16.00 13.47
N SER A 135 1.84 15.64 13.25
CA SER A 135 2.45 15.68 11.92
C SER A 135 1.85 14.63 10.99
N HIS A 136 1.50 13.46 11.52
CA HIS A 136 0.81 12.41 10.76
C HIS A 136 -0.64 12.80 10.46
N ALA A 137 -1.34 13.40 11.43
CA ALA A 137 -2.71 13.88 11.25
C ALA A 137 -2.79 14.98 10.17
N GLU A 138 -1.83 15.92 10.14
CA GLU A 138 -1.75 16.94 9.09
C GLU A 138 -1.54 16.31 7.71
N ALA A 139 -0.62 15.35 7.59
CA ALA A 139 -0.37 14.64 6.34
C ALA A 139 -1.62 13.88 5.86
N ILE A 140 -2.41 13.30 6.77
CA ILE A 140 -3.65 12.60 6.44
C ILE A 140 -4.72 13.61 5.99
N LYS A 141 -4.93 14.69 6.74
CA LYS A 141 -5.93 15.72 6.42
C LYS A 141 -5.66 16.42 5.09
N ALA A 142 -4.37 16.61 4.73
CA ALA A 142 -3.99 17.20 3.45
C ALA A 142 -4.50 16.40 2.23
N ARG A 143 -4.73 15.09 2.39
CA ARG A 143 -5.29 14.22 1.35
C ARG A 143 -6.82 14.19 1.31
N GLY A 144 -7.45 14.80 2.32
CA GLY A 144 -8.89 14.96 2.41
C GLY A 144 -9.42 14.69 3.82
N ALA A 145 -9.65 15.76 4.58
CA ALA A 145 -10.15 15.68 5.96
C ALA A 145 -11.54 15.03 6.11
N TRP A 146 -12.26 14.85 4.99
CA TRP A 146 -13.57 14.20 4.92
C TRP A 146 -13.49 12.67 4.94
N MET A 147 -12.31 12.09 4.68
CA MET A 147 -12.13 10.64 4.65
C MET A 147 -12.19 10.07 6.06
N HIS A 148 -12.85 8.91 6.18
CA HIS A 148 -12.76 8.09 7.37
C HIS A 148 -11.60 7.10 7.25
N GLY A 149 -11.07 6.67 8.38
CA GLY A 149 -9.99 5.70 8.42
C GLY A 149 -10.22 4.61 9.42
N VAL A 150 -9.39 3.58 9.32
CA VAL A 150 -9.26 2.53 10.33
C VAL A 150 -7.85 2.53 10.88
N ILE A 151 -7.69 2.15 12.13
CA ILE A 151 -6.41 2.19 12.84
C ILE A 151 -6.12 0.84 13.48
N ASP A 152 -4.85 0.54 13.69
CA ASP A 152 -4.41 -0.62 14.48
C ASP A 152 -5.25 -0.74 15.76
N PRO A 153 -5.90 -1.89 16.00
CA PRO A 153 -6.72 -2.12 17.19
C PRO A 153 -5.95 -1.94 18.50
N ALA A 154 -4.65 -2.16 18.53
CA ALA A 154 -3.82 -1.92 19.71
C ALA A 154 -3.81 -0.44 20.15
N SER A 155 -4.07 0.49 19.23
CA SER A 155 -4.14 1.93 19.50
C SER A 155 -5.36 2.36 20.33
N ALA A 156 -6.35 1.48 20.50
CA ALA A 156 -7.49 1.68 21.40
C ALA A 156 -7.15 1.40 22.89
N GLY A 157 -6.00 0.74 23.15
CA GLY A 157 -5.49 0.52 24.51
C GLY A 157 -5.00 1.81 25.14
N SER A 158 -5.30 1.98 26.45
CA SER A 158 -4.82 3.15 27.20
C SER A 158 -3.34 3.05 27.50
N SER A 159 -2.64 4.17 27.33
CA SER A 159 -1.23 4.33 27.71
C SER A 159 -1.07 4.19 29.23
N GLN A 160 -0.03 3.50 29.68
CA GLN A 160 0.31 3.40 31.10
C GLN A 160 0.88 4.71 31.67
N ILE A 161 1.25 5.68 30.80
CA ILE A 161 1.87 6.94 31.20
C ILE A 161 0.81 8.00 31.50
N ASP A 162 -0.19 8.16 30.63
CA ASP A 162 -1.19 9.23 30.72
C ASP A 162 -2.65 8.75 30.62
N GLY A 163 -2.87 7.42 30.52
CA GLY A 163 -4.19 6.80 30.45
C GLY A 163 -4.96 7.07 29.16
N ARG A 164 -4.33 7.72 28.16
CA ARG A 164 -4.99 8.07 26.90
C ARG A 164 -4.76 6.99 25.85
N ALA A 165 -5.80 6.68 25.10
CA ALA A 165 -5.68 5.85 23.92
C ALA A 165 -5.13 6.69 22.75
N LEU A 166 -4.27 6.09 21.94
CA LEU A 166 -3.69 6.79 20.78
C LEU A 166 -4.76 7.18 19.75
N ILE A 167 -5.81 6.38 19.61
CA ILE A 167 -6.97 6.69 18.76
C ILE A 167 -7.67 7.99 19.20
N ASP A 168 -7.76 8.26 20.53
CA ASP A 168 -8.36 9.49 21.05
C ASP A 168 -7.50 10.71 20.75
N ILE A 169 -6.18 10.55 20.75
CA ILE A 169 -5.24 11.61 20.37
C ILE A 169 -5.48 12.00 18.91
N TYR A 170 -5.53 11.04 18.01
CA TYR A 170 -5.82 11.31 16.60
C TYR A 170 -7.25 11.85 16.38
N GLY A 171 -8.23 11.40 17.15
CA GLY A 171 -9.59 11.94 17.13
C GLY A 171 -9.62 13.44 17.47
N ARG A 172 -8.87 13.87 18.52
CA ARG A 172 -8.73 15.29 18.89
C ARG A 172 -8.00 16.12 17.82
N LEU A 173 -7.14 15.48 17.02
CA LEU A 173 -6.48 16.10 15.87
C LEU A 173 -7.37 16.16 14.62
N GLY A 174 -8.65 15.75 14.74
CA GLY A 174 -9.65 15.85 13.70
C GLY A 174 -9.72 14.67 12.73
N LEU A 175 -9.15 13.51 13.09
CA LEU A 175 -9.30 12.30 12.29
C LEU A 175 -10.52 11.49 12.72
N HIS A 176 -11.23 10.93 11.77
CA HIS A 176 -12.34 9.99 11.99
C HIS A 176 -11.82 8.56 11.86
N LEU A 177 -11.54 7.91 12.98
CA LEU A 177 -10.90 6.59 13.04
C LEU A 177 -11.77 5.57 13.77
N GLU A 178 -11.81 4.37 13.24
CA GLU A 178 -12.40 3.19 13.88
C GLU A 178 -11.31 2.13 14.09
N PRO A 179 -11.31 1.38 15.21
CA PRO A 179 -10.37 0.27 15.38
C PRO A 179 -10.62 -0.80 14.31
N ALA A 180 -9.55 -1.28 13.69
CA ALA A 180 -9.64 -2.36 12.72
C ALA A 180 -9.87 -3.72 13.40
N ALA A 181 -10.40 -4.68 12.64
CA ALA A 181 -10.46 -6.07 13.07
C ALA A 181 -9.05 -6.68 13.17
N ASN A 182 -8.78 -7.36 14.29
CA ASN A 182 -7.45 -7.93 14.58
C ASN A 182 -7.27 -9.39 14.15
N ALA A 183 -8.13 -9.91 13.28
CA ALA A 183 -8.03 -11.29 12.81
C ALA A 183 -6.91 -11.42 11.74
N VAL A 184 -5.68 -11.71 12.17
CA VAL A 184 -4.50 -11.69 11.30
C VAL A 184 -4.64 -12.69 10.16
N GLU A 185 -4.81 -13.99 10.43
CA GLU A 185 -4.82 -15.03 9.40
C GLU A 185 -5.98 -14.89 8.41
N SER A 186 -7.18 -14.55 8.88
CA SER A 186 -8.31 -14.31 7.98
C SER A 186 -8.10 -13.05 7.15
N GLY A 187 -7.46 -12.02 7.70
CA GLY A 187 -7.10 -10.80 6.98
C GLY A 187 -6.06 -11.05 5.90
N LEU A 188 -5.05 -11.87 6.18
CA LEU A 188 -4.07 -12.29 5.17
C LEU A 188 -4.73 -13.07 4.04
N THR A 189 -5.62 -14.00 4.38
CA THR A 189 -6.37 -14.80 3.39
C THR A 189 -7.26 -13.93 2.51
N GLU A 190 -8.00 -12.99 3.11
CA GLU A 190 -8.87 -12.09 2.33
C GLU A 190 -8.04 -11.15 1.43
N THR A 191 -6.93 -10.61 1.94
CA THR A 191 -6.03 -9.77 1.13
C THR A 191 -5.45 -10.57 -0.04
N TRP A 192 -4.99 -11.79 0.22
CA TRP A 192 -4.52 -12.72 -0.81
C TRP A 192 -5.56 -12.97 -1.90
N ASN A 193 -6.79 -13.30 -1.50
CA ASN A 193 -7.89 -13.56 -2.43
C ASN A 193 -8.20 -12.35 -3.31
N LEU A 194 -8.12 -11.14 -2.77
CA LEU A 194 -8.32 -9.92 -3.52
C LEU A 194 -7.18 -9.64 -4.50
N LEU A 195 -5.93 -9.88 -4.10
CA LEU A 195 -4.75 -9.72 -4.97
C LEU A 195 -4.81 -10.69 -6.15
N VAL A 196 -4.96 -12.00 -5.88
CA VAL A 196 -4.99 -13.04 -6.92
C VAL A 196 -6.16 -12.87 -7.89
N SER A 197 -7.31 -12.42 -7.39
CA SER A 197 -8.48 -12.18 -8.26
C SER A 197 -8.43 -10.85 -9.01
N GLY A 198 -7.37 -10.04 -8.85
CA GLY A 198 -7.27 -8.72 -9.44
C GLY A 198 -8.29 -7.70 -8.92
N ARG A 199 -8.95 -8.01 -7.79
CA ARG A 199 -9.89 -7.10 -7.12
C ARG A 199 -9.20 -6.10 -6.18
N LEU A 200 -7.96 -6.34 -5.82
CA LEU A 200 -7.06 -5.39 -5.16
C LEU A 200 -5.87 -5.18 -6.08
N VAL A 201 -5.62 -3.94 -6.44
CA VAL A 201 -4.45 -3.52 -7.23
C VAL A 201 -3.75 -2.35 -6.55
N VAL A 202 -2.49 -2.16 -6.88
CA VAL A 202 -1.62 -1.18 -6.25
C VAL A 202 -1.02 -0.29 -7.32
N GLN A 203 -1.06 1.02 -7.16
CA GLN A 203 -0.40 1.92 -8.09
C GLN A 203 1.13 1.81 -7.97
N GLU A 204 1.80 1.78 -9.12
CA GLU A 204 3.24 1.47 -9.24
C GLU A 204 4.18 2.44 -8.50
N HIS A 205 3.73 3.68 -8.22
CA HIS A 205 4.52 4.68 -7.51
C HIS A 205 4.60 4.46 -5.98
N LEU A 206 3.82 3.53 -5.40
CA LEU A 206 3.84 3.23 -3.97
C LEU A 206 5.10 2.42 -3.60
N SER A 207 6.23 3.09 -3.55
CA SER A 207 7.55 2.47 -3.44
C SER A 207 7.79 1.79 -2.09
N ASN A 208 7.30 2.37 -0.98
CA ASN A 208 7.44 1.78 0.34
C ASN A 208 6.55 0.54 0.48
N TRP A 209 5.31 0.59 -0.01
CA TRP A 209 4.42 -0.56 -0.03
C TRP A 209 5.05 -1.72 -0.80
N ARG A 210 5.59 -1.44 -1.98
CA ARG A 210 6.26 -2.44 -2.82
C ARG A 210 7.50 -3.03 -2.15
N SER A 211 8.28 -2.20 -1.45
CA SER A 211 9.44 -2.64 -0.69
C SER A 211 9.05 -3.60 0.44
N GLU A 212 7.99 -3.26 1.21
CA GLU A 212 7.49 -4.15 2.26
C GLU A 212 6.86 -5.43 1.70
N PHE A 213 6.07 -5.32 0.62
CA PHE A 213 5.46 -6.47 -0.04
C PHE A 213 6.48 -7.54 -0.42
N ARG A 214 7.63 -7.16 -0.96
CA ARG A 214 8.72 -8.07 -1.32
C ARG A 214 9.38 -8.75 -0.13
N LYS A 215 9.32 -8.13 1.05
CA LYS A 215 9.95 -8.59 2.29
C LYS A 215 8.97 -9.32 3.22
N TYR A 216 7.68 -9.26 2.92
CA TYR A 216 6.64 -9.78 3.80
C TYR A 216 6.57 -11.30 3.75
N HIS A 217 7.14 -11.94 4.76
CA HIS A 217 7.32 -13.39 4.79
C HIS A 217 7.13 -13.97 6.19
N ARG A 218 7.03 -15.30 6.23
CA ARG A 218 7.08 -16.08 7.46
C ARG A 218 8.49 -16.66 7.64
N ASP A 219 8.91 -16.78 8.89
CA ASP A 219 10.11 -17.48 9.26
C ASP A 219 9.94 -19.02 9.12
N GLU A 220 11.02 -19.77 9.44
CA GLU A 220 11.02 -21.23 9.39
C GLU A 220 10.01 -21.87 10.37
N GLN A 221 9.59 -21.16 11.40
CA GLN A 221 8.59 -21.58 12.37
C GLN A 221 7.15 -21.18 11.95
N GLY A 222 6.98 -20.54 10.78
CA GLY A 222 5.70 -20.11 10.25
C GLY A 222 5.18 -18.79 10.86
N LYS A 223 5.96 -18.10 11.69
CA LYS A 223 5.62 -16.78 12.22
C LYS A 223 5.86 -15.69 11.20
N ILE A 224 4.98 -14.69 11.17
CA ILE A 224 5.20 -13.47 10.38
C ILE A 224 6.42 -12.74 10.93
N VAL A 225 7.38 -12.45 10.06
CA VAL A 225 8.54 -11.63 10.42
C VAL A 225 8.09 -10.18 10.55
N LYS A 226 8.14 -9.66 11.78
CA LYS A 226 7.71 -8.31 12.14
C LYS A 226 8.81 -7.26 11.85
N THR A 227 9.23 -7.22 10.58
CA THR A 227 10.24 -6.28 10.10
C THR A 227 9.77 -5.72 8.76
N ALA A 228 9.55 -4.41 8.68
CA ALA A 228 9.03 -3.76 7.48
C ALA A 228 7.69 -4.39 7.00
N ASP A 229 6.72 -4.44 7.90
CA ASP A 229 5.37 -5.00 7.67
C ASP A 229 4.23 -3.98 7.91
N HIS A 230 4.58 -2.73 8.17
CA HIS A 230 3.63 -1.69 8.58
C HIS A 230 2.57 -1.37 7.51
N LEU A 231 2.97 -1.22 6.23
CA LEU A 231 2.03 -1.01 5.13
C LEU A 231 1.26 -2.29 4.77
N MET A 232 1.84 -3.46 5.06
CA MET A 232 1.15 -4.74 4.91
C MET A 232 0.05 -4.89 5.96
N ASP A 233 0.33 -4.56 7.23
CA ASP A 233 -0.66 -4.54 8.29
C ASP A 233 -1.73 -3.46 8.04
N ALA A 234 -1.35 -2.24 7.65
CA ALA A 234 -2.29 -1.20 7.24
C ALA A 234 -3.18 -1.65 6.05
N THR A 235 -2.63 -2.33 5.06
CA THR A 235 -3.41 -2.90 3.94
C THR A 235 -4.42 -3.92 4.44
N ARG A 236 -4.02 -4.80 5.36
CA ARG A 236 -4.90 -5.78 6.00
C ARG A 236 -6.04 -5.10 6.77
N TYR A 237 -5.75 -4.04 7.53
CA TYR A 237 -6.78 -3.24 8.21
C TYR A 237 -7.76 -2.61 7.22
N LEU A 238 -7.26 -2.05 6.12
CA LEU A 238 -8.08 -1.47 5.07
C LEU A 238 -9.00 -2.52 4.44
N VAL A 239 -8.48 -3.70 4.14
CA VAL A 239 -9.24 -4.80 3.53
C VAL A 239 -10.31 -5.33 4.49
N MET A 240 -9.97 -5.54 5.76
CA MET A 240 -10.87 -6.16 6.73
C MET A 240 -11.96 -5.22 7.23
N SER A 241 -11.63 -3.97 7.47
CA SER A 241 -12.51 -3.00 8.14
C SER A 241 -12.76 -1.74 7.31
N GLY A 242 -11.73 -1.24 6.62
CA GLY A 242 -11.82 0.03 5.90
C GLY A 242 -12.85 0.04 4.77
N ARG A 243 -13.09 -1.09 4.11
CA ARG A 243 -14.06 -1.16 3.00
C ARG A 243 -15.49 -0.79 3.40
N SER A 244 -15.87 -1.01 4.64
CA SER A 244 -17.20 -0.66 5.16
C SER A 244 -17.31 0.82 5.56
N THR A 245 -16.20 1.50 5.80
CA THR A 245 -16.15 2.90 6.25
C THR A 245 -15.88 3.90 5.14
N MET A 246 -15.77 3.44 3.89
CA MET A 246 -15.48 4.27 2.72
C MET A 246 -16.47 5.43 2.57
N LYS A 247 -15.96 6.62 2.26
CA LYS A 247 -16.73 7.83 1.99
C LYS A 247 -16.39 8.41 0.63
N THR A 248 -17.34 9.08 0.02
CA THR A 248 -17.14 9.88 -1.21
C THR A 248 -16.89 11.33 -0.83
N ALA A 249 -16.04 12.01 -1.58
CA ALA A 249 -15.78 13.43 -1.38
C ALA A 249 -17.09 14.23 -1.39
N PRO A 250 -17.27 15.18 -0.46
CA PRO A 250 -18.40 16.09 -0.50
C PRO A 250 -18.43 16.80 -1.86
N ARG A 251 -19.60 16.84 -2.52
CA ARG A 251 -19.75 17.68 -3.71
C ARG A 251 -19.52 19.13 -3.28
N LEU A 252 -18.58 19.81 -3.93
CA LEU A 252 -18.50 21.26 -3.83
C LEU A 252 -19.86 21.79 -4.32
N GLN A 253 -20.67 22.30 -3.41
CA GLN A 253 -21.82 23.10 -3.81
C GLN A 253 -21.22 24.33 -4.52
N GLU A 254 -21.46 24.44 -5.83
CA GLU A 254 -21.24 25.69 -6.52
C GLU A 254 -22.03 26.74 -5.73
N ARG A 255 -21.28 27.65 -5.10
CA ARG A 255 -21.91 28.81 -4.46
C ARG A 255 -22.66 29.52 -5.58
N SER A 256 -23.96 29.32 -5.63
CA SER A 256 -24.85 30.10 -6.52
C SER A 256 -24.50 31.58 -6.32
N ALA A 257 -24.02 32.19 -7.39
CA ALA A 257 -23.74 33.63 -7.37
C ALA A 257 -25.01 34.32 -6.86
N PRO A 258 -24.87 35.29 -5.93
CA PRO A 258 -26.05 36.02 -5.46
C PRO A 258 -26.76 36.62 -6.68
N ALA A 259 -28.06 36.33 -6.81
CA ALA A 259 -28.89 36.93 -7.84
C ALA A 259 -28.68 38.44 -7.80
N ARG A 260 -28.22 39.02 -8.90
CA ARG A 260 -28.18 40.48 -9.05
C ARG A 260 -29.60 40.99 -8.80
N ALA A 261 -29.83 41.69 -7.70
CA ALA A 261 -31.03 42.47 -7.48
C ALA A 261 -31.12 43.48 -8.63
N GLY A 262 -32.07 43.25 -9.54
CA GLY A 262 -32.41 44.19 -10.58
C GLY A 262 -33.00 45.43 -9.93
N GLY A 263 -32.18 46.45 -9.76
CA GLY A 263 -32.65 47.77 -9.42
C GLY A 263 -33.36 48.37 -10.62
N THR A 264 -34.68 48.31 -10.65
CA THR A 264 -35.49 49.18 -11.50
C THR A 264 -35.49 50.54 -10.85
N THR A 265 -34.66 51.43 -11.34
CA THR A 265 -34.86 52.88 -11.12
C THR A 265 -35.85 53.39 -12.13
N ASP A 266 -37.11 53.33 -11.75
CA ASP A 266 -38.17 54.08 -12.43
C ASP A 266 -38.31 55.45 -11.72
N TRP A 267 -37.74 56.49 -12.34
CA TRP A 267 -38.03 57.88 -11.99
C TRP A 267 -38.01 58.74 -13.26
N MET A 268 -39.15 58.72 -13.92
CA MET A 268 -39.51 59.72 -14.88
C MET A 268 -40.99 59.91 -14.79
N SER A 269 -41.46 60.98 -14.08
CA SER A 269 -42.55 61.79 -14.41
C SER A 269 -42.84 62.84 -13.33
N ALA A 270 -42.43 64.04 -13.56
CA ALA A 270 -43.24 65.29 -13.46
C ALA A 270 -42.32 66.48 -13.76
#